data_60197d66abe3864c2a0ef8270664986b
#
_entry.id   60197d66abe3864c2a0ef8270664986b
#
_cell.length_a   1.000
_cell.length_b   1.000
_cell.length_c   1.000
_cell.angle_alpha   90.00
_cell.angle_beta   90.00
_cell.angle_gamma   90.00
#
_symmetry.space_group_name_H-M   'P 1'
#
loop_
_entity.id
_entity.type
_entity.pdbx_description
1 polymer ?
#
loop_
_entity_poly.entity_id
_entity_poly.type
_entity_poly.pdbx_seq_one_letter_code
_entity_poly.pdbx_strand_id
1 'polypeptide(L)'
;MWHDAPAGIAGTPVEAYLQGRGIDLRALGRAPGALRFANAVWCQEVHRPLPAMLAAICSPSGKLVAVHRTWLAQSPSGVWAKADLKNPKKVLGSFAGGCIRLWRGASGLALGMAPQNEMAIVAEGIETALSCAIACPEHRVLAAVSLSNMASLKLPDTITEILVAADNDTGNPSARKALDAALSQFAQQGRTVRLAMPEIQGRDWNNVLTQHDEHKGPERP
;
A
#
# COMPACT_ATOMS: atom_id res chain seq x y z
N MET A 1 10.08 -17.88 2.98
CA MET A 1 8.75 -17.29 2.70
C MET A 1 8.73 -16.32 1.51
N TRP A 2 9.39 -15.13 1.57
CA TRP A 2 9.37 -14.20 0.44
C TRP A 2 10.03 -14.75 -0.82
N HIS A 3 11.22 -15.32 -0.68
CA HIS A 3 11.98 -15.87 -1.81
C HIS A 3 11.37 -17.15 -2.38
N ASP A 4 10.62 -17.88 -1.59
CA ASP A 4 9.97 -19.14 -2.00
C ASP A 4 8.64 -18.89 -2.75
N ALA A 5 8.04 -17.71 -2.57
CA ALA A 5 6.80 -17.34 -3.27
C ALA A 5 7.13 -16.92 -4.71
N PRO A 6 6.37 -17.39 -5.72
CA PRO A 6 6.54 -16.97 -7.11
C PRO A 6 6.47 -15.45 -7.29
N ALA A 7 7.23 -14.94 -8.24
CA ALA A 7 7.15 -13.53 -8.60
C ALA A 7 5.83 -13.23 -9.33
N GLY A 8 5.24 -12.06 -9.04
CA GLY A 8 3.99 -11.62 -9.64
C GLY A 8 2.76 -12.15 -8.90
N ILE A 9 1.62 -11.58 -9.26
CA ILE A 9 0.33 -11.90 -8.64
C ILE A 9 -0.78 -12.18 -9.68
N ALA A 10 -0.46 -12.09 -10.98
CA ALA A 10 -1.43 -12.34 -12.04
C ALA A 10 -1.99 -13.77 -11.95
N GLY A 11 -3.30 -13.93 -12.08
CA GLY A 11 -4.02 -15.20 -11.97
C GLY A 11 -4.05 -15.79 -10.56
N THR A 12 -3.61 -15.05 -9.55
CA THR A 12 -3.59 -15.53 -8.15
C THR A 12 -4.77 -14.99 -7.32
N PRO A 13 -5.06 -15.59 -6.16
CA PRO A 13 -5.99 -15.04 -5.18
C PRO A 13 -5.72 -13.59 -4.78
N VAL A 14 -4.48 -13.12 -4.86
CA VAL A 14 -4.12 -11.71 -4.56
C VAL A 14 -4.70 -10.77 -5.61
N GLU A 15 -4.59 -11.11 -6.90
CA GLU A 15 -5.21 -10.32 -7.96
C GLU A 15 -6.74 -10.28 -7.79
N ALA A 16 -7.37 -11.44 -7.58
CA ALA A 16 -8.81 -11.52 -7.36
C ALA A 16 -9.26 -10.71 -6.13
N TYR A 17 -8.50 -10.76 -5.04
CA TYR A 17 -8.75 -9.95 -3.84
C TYR A 17 -8.68 -8.44 -4.16
N LEU A 18 -7.65 -8.00 -4.87
CA LEU A 18 -7.49 -6.58 -5.22
C LEU A 18 -8.59 -6.12 -6.18
N GLN A 19 -8.94 -6.92 -7.18
CA GLN A 19 -10.06 -6.65 -8.08
C GLN A 19 -11.39 -6.53 -7.33
N GLY A 20 -11.64 -7.44 -6.36
CA GLY A 20 -12.82 -7.37 -5.48
C GLY A 20 -12.85 -6.11 -4.59
N ARG A 21 -11.72 -5.42 -4.45
CA ARG A 21 -11.58 -4.11 -3.80
C ARG A 21 -11.62 -2.94 -4.80
N GLY A 22 -11.96 -3.19 -6.07
CA GLY A 22 -11.95 -2.17 -7.13
C GLY A 22 -10.54 -1.74 -7.55
N ILE A 23 -9.49 -2.46 -7.15
CA ILE A 23 -8.10 -2.18 -7.49
C ILE A 23 -7.71 -3.02 -8.70
N ASP A 24 -7.95 -2.49 -9.91
CA ASP A 24 -7.57 -3.15 -11.15
C ASP A 24 -6.17 -2.73 -11.59
N LEU A 25 -5.18 -3.57 -11.31
CA LEU A 25 -3.79 -3.30 -11.65
C LEU A 25 -3.49 -3.32 -13.16
N ARG A 26 -4.44 -3.76 -14.01
CA ARG A 26 -4.31 -3.66 -15.46
C ARG A 26 -4.22 -2.21 -15.92
N ALA A 27 -4.85 -1.27 -15.18
CA ALA A 27 -4.74 0.16 -15.41
C ALA A 27 -3.29 0.68 -15.32
N LEU A 28 -2.42 0.00 -14.58
CA LEU A 28 -1.00 0.33 -14.45
C LEU A 28 -0.11 -0.37 -15.49
N GLY A 29 -0.67 -1.24 -16.34
CA GLY A 29 0.06 -2.02 -17.34
C GLY A 29 0.95 -3.13 -16.76
N ARG A 30 1.17 -3.14 -15.45
CA ARG A 30 1.95 -4.17 -14.74
C ARG A 30 1.58 -4.24 -13.26
N ALA A 31 1.69 -5.42 -12.67
CA ALA A 31 1.55 -5.57 -11.23
C ALA A 31 2.82 -5.12 -10.48
N PRO A 32 2.69 -4.55 -9.26
CA PRO A 32 3.83 -4.19 -8.42
C PRO A 32 4.70 -5.41 -8.09
N GLY A 33 6.00 -5.33 -8.38
CA GLY A 33 6.95 -6.39 -8.03
C GLY A 33 7.18 -6.57 -6.52
N ALA A 34 6.64 -5.66 -5.71
CA ALA A 34 6.66 -5.74 -4.26
C ALA A 34 5.59 -6.68 -3.69
N LEU A 35 4.70 -7.24 -4.52
CA LEU A 35 3.63 -8.14 -4.09
C LEU A 35 3.85 -9.55 -4.62
N ARG A 36 3.52 -10.55 -3.79
CA ARG A 36 3.52 -11.97 -4.13
C ARG A 36 2.33 -12.67 -3.49
N PHE A 37 2.01 -13.85 -4.03
CA PHE A 37 1.07 -14.77 -3.41
C PHE A 37 1.80 -15.95 -2.77
N ALA A 38 1.37 -16.35 -1.57
CA ALA A 38 1.78 -17.59 -0.94
C ALA A 38 0.55 -18.38 -0.50
N ASN A 39 0.46 -19.62 -0.95
CA ASN A 39 -0.71 -20.47 -0.70
C ASN A 39 -0.84 -20.91 0.78
N ALA A 40 0.26 -20.99 1.52
CA ALA A 40 0.27 -21.56 2.87
C ALA A 40 1.22 -20.75 3.77
N VAL A 41 0.67 -19.72 4.42
CA VAL A 41 1.38 -18.89 5.41
C VAL A 41 0.81 -19.16 6.78
N TRP A 42 1.66 -19.60 7.72
CA TRP A 42 1.24 -19.90 9.09
C TRP A 42 0.51 -18.70 9.73
N CYS A 43 -0.68 -18.95 10.21
CA CYS A 43 -1.50 -18.00 10.95
C CYS A 43 -1.61 -18.46 12.41
N GLN A 44 -0.97 -17.70 13.31
CA GLN A 44 -0.96 -18.03 14.74
C GLN A 44 -2.35 -17.98 15.38
N GLU A 45 -3.24 -17.14 14.86
CA GLU A 45 -4.58 -16.93 15.46
C GLU A 45 -5.46 -18.17 15.31
N VAL A 46 -5.33 -18.88 14.21
CA VAL A 46 -6.14 -20.08 13.90
C VAL A 46 -5.30 -21.37 13.88
N HIS A 47 -4.03 -21.29 14.28
CA HIS A 47 -3.10 -22.42 14.36
C HIS A 47 -3.06 -23.30 13.08
N ARG A 48 -3.13 -22.66 11.91
CA ARG A 48 -3.03 -23.34 10.61
C ARG A 48 -2.49 -22.42 9.53
N PRO A 49 -1.95 -22.96 8.42
CA PRO A 49 -1.60 -22.15 7.27
C PRO A 49 -2.85 -21.65 6.55
N LEU A 50 -2.77 -20.42 6.02
CA LEU A 50 -3.78 -19.78 5.17
C LEU A 50 -3.09 -19.16 3.95
N PRO A 51 -3.81 -19.00 2.82
CA PRO A 51 -3.36 -18.19 1.70
C PRO A 51 -3.09 -16.75 2.14
N ALA A 52 -2.06 -16.13 1.58
CA ALA A 52 -1.73 -14.76 1.94
C ALA A 52 -1.13 -13.96 0.78
N MET A 53 -1.46 -12.68 0.75
CA MET A 53 -0.68 -11.67 0.05
C MET A 53 0.55 -11.36 0.89
N LEU A 54 1.71 -11.45 0.26
CA LEU A 54 2.99 -11.03 0.82
C LEU A 54 3.39 -9.70 0.17
N ALA A 55 3.87 -8.76 0.99
CA ALA A 55 4.45 -7.53 0.49
C ALA A 55 5.85 -7.30 1.08
N ALA A 56 6.81 -7.00 0.20
CA ALA A 56 8.19 -6.75 0.58
C ALA A 56 8.34 -5.38 1.23
N ILE A 57 8.78 -5.34 2.48
CA ILE A 57 9.21 -4.12 3.14
C ILE A 57 10.71 -3.98 2.96
N CYS A 58 11.12 -2.90 2.29
CA CYS A 58 12.52 -2.63 2.01
C CYS A 58 13.05 -1.48 2.86
N SER A 59 14.28 -1.61 3.33
CA SER A 59 15.03 -0.52 3.96
C SER A 59 15.28 0.64 2.98
N PRO A 60 15.74 1.80 3.41
CA PRO A 60 16.13 2.90 2.52
C PRO A 60 17.11 2.46 1.44
N SER A 61 18.07 1.58 1.75
CA SER A 61 19.03 1.02 0.80
C SER A 61 18.47 0.01 -0.20
N GLY A 62 17.17 -0.35 -0.08
CA GLY A 62 16.51 -1.33 -0.97
C GLY A 62 16.60 -2.79 -0.52
N LYS A 63 17.26 -3.07 0.61
CA LYS A 63 17.36 -4.43 1.15
C LYS A 63 16.00 -4.85 1.75
N LEU A 64 15.54 -6.06 1.44
CA LEU A 64 14.40 -6.67 2.12
C LEU A 64 14.70 -6.84 3.62
N VAL A 65 13.87 -6.24 4.47
CA VAL A 65 14.03 -6.27 5.93
C VAL A 65 12.87 -6.91 6.65
N ALA A 66 11.68 -6.90 6.03
CA ALA A 66 10.49 -7.52 6.59
C ALA A 66 9.51 -7.90 5.49
N VAL A 67 8.53 -8.74 5.85
CA VAL A 67 7.44 -9.14 4.96
C VAL A 67 6.11 -8.82 5.64
N HIS A 68 5.32 -7.97 5.02
CA HIS A 68 3.93 -7.78 5.40
C HIS A 68 3.10 -8.94 4.85
N ARG A 69 2.26 -9.53 5.69
CA ARG A 69 1.37 -10.64 5.37
C ARG A 69 -0.07 -10.19 5.55
N THR A 70 -0.88 -10.37 4.53
CA THR A 70 -2.34 -10.22 4.60
C THR A 70 -2.95 -11.57 4.29
N TRP A 71 -3.51 -12.23 5.30
CA TRP A 71 -4.18 -13.51 5.09
C TRP A 71 -5.49 -13.31 4.37
N LEU A 72 -5.73 -14.20 3.40
CA LEU A 72 -6.89 -14.19 2.53
C LEU A 72 -7.74 -15.43 2.76
N ALA A 73 -9.03 -15.30 2.47
CA ALA A 73 -9.97 -16.40 2.42
C ALA A 73 -10.91 -16.24 1.24
N GLN A 74 -11.38 -17.36 0.70
CA GLN A 74 -12.41 -17.39 -0.32
C GLN A 74 -13.76 -17.66 0.33
N SER A 75 -14.75 -16.85 0.00
CA SER A 75 -16.14 -17.10 0.44
C SER A 75 -16.73 -18.32 -0.28
N PRO A 76 -17.84 -18.88 0.20
CA PRO A 76 -18.57 -19.92 -0.53
C PRO A 76 -19.02 -19.52 -1.93
N SER A 77 -19.21 -18.22 -2.19
CA SER A 77 -19.53 -17.66 -3.51
C SER A 77 -18.29 -17.45 -4.40
N GLY A 78 -17.11 -17.85 -3.95
CA GLY A 78 -15.87 -17.75 -4.73
C GLY A 78 -15.15 -16.41 -4.62
N VAL A 79 -15.63 -15.44 -3.85
CA VAL A 79 -15.05 -14.11 -3.70
C VAL A 79 -13.87 -14.15 -2.72
N TRP A 80 -12.71 -13.62 -3.14
CA TRP A 80 -11.54 -13.48 -2.29
C TRP A 80 -11.59 -12.19 -1.47
N ALA A 81 -11.39 -12.33 -0.16
CA ALA A 81 -11.34 -11.22 0.79
C ALA A 81 -10.24 -11.44 1.83
N LYS A 82 -10.01 -10.46 2.71
CA LYS A 82 -9.22 -10.70 3.91
C LYS A 82 -9.88 -11.82 4.73
N ALA A 83 -9.05 -12.72 5.26
CA ALA A 83 -9.54 -13.77 6.15
C ALA A 83 -10.25 -13.15 7.36
N ASP A 84 -11.33 -13.80 7.80
CA ASP A 84 -12.06 -13.39 9.02
C ASP A 84 -11.21 -13.74 10.26
N LEU A 85 -10.35 -12.81 10.61
CA LEU A 85 -9.40 -12.88 11.72
C LEU A 85 -9.44 -11.55 12.48
N LYS A 86 -9.20 -11.59 13.77
CA LYS A 86 -9.05 -10.37 14.57
C LYS A 86 -7.93 -9.47 13.99
N ASN A 87 -6.84 -10.09 13.52
CA ASN A 87 -5.70 -9.39 12.93
C ASN A 87 -5.27 -10.05 11.62
N PRO A 88 -5.98 -9.79 10.50
CA PRO A 88 -5.66 -10.40 9.20
C PRO A 88 -4.36 -9.90 8.58
N LYS A 89 -3.75 -8.87 9.14
CA LYS A 89 -2.49 -8.27 8.69
C LYS A 89 -1.44 -8.37 9.78
N LYS A 90 -0.23 -8.87 9.45
CA LYS A 90 0.92 -8.87 10.36
C LYS A 90 2.23 -8.74 9.59
N VAL A 91 3.23 -8.16 10.25
CA VAL A 91 4.59 -8.06 9.70
C VAL A 91 5.48 -9.12 10.35
N LEU A 92 6.35 -9.71 9.54
CA LEU A 92 7.43 -10.59 9.97
C LEU A 92 8.76 -9.89 9.68
N GLY A 93 9.54 -9.61 10.70
CA GLY A 93 10.78 -8.87 10.63
C GLY A 93 10.69 -7.47 11.24
N SER A 94 11.82 -6.75 11.27
CA SER A 94 11.88 -5.36 11.73
C SER A 94 11.75 -4.42 10.54
N PHE A 95 10.78 -3.50 10.57
CA PHE A 95 10.47 -2.65 9.42
C PHE A 95 10.59 -1.14 9.69
N ALA A 96 11.10 -0.74 10.85
CA ALA A 96 11.27 0.67 11.20
C ALA A 96 12.05 1.42 10.11
N GLY A 97 11.46 2.50 9.59
CA GLY A 97 12.02 3.31 8.50
C GLY A 97 11.96 2.67 7.10
N GLY A 98 11.51 1.43 6.97
CA GLY A 98 11.29 0.75 5.69
C GLY A 98 9.89 0.98 5.14
N CYS A 99 9.70 0.75 3.84
CA CYS A 99 8.41 0.87 3.16
C CYS A 99 8.22 -0.22 2.10
N ILE A 100 6.97 -0.41 1.70
CA ILE A 100 6.60 -1.21 0.55
C ILE A 100 6.60 -0.28 -0.68
N ARG A 101 7.42 -0.61 -1.70
CA ARG A 101 7.60 0.20 -2.91
C ARG A 101 6.66 -0.30 -3.99
N LEU A 102 5.43 0.23 -4.02
CA LEU A 102 4.37 -0.30 -4.87
C LEU A 102 4.46 0.18 -6.30
N TRP A 103 4.76 1.47 -6.51
CA TRP A 103 4.78 2.04 -7.85
C TRP A 103 5.97 2.98 -8.03
N ARG A 104 6.54 2.99 -9.25
CA ARG A 104 7.77 3.76 -9.53
C ARG A 104 7.51 5.09 -10.23
N GLY A 105 6.25 5.43 -10.50
CA GLY A 105 5.87 6.62 -11.25
C GLY A 105 6.35 6.60 -12.71
N ALA A 106 6.30 7.74 -13.35
CA ALA A 106 6.68 7.91 -14.76
C ALA A 106 8.15 7.56 -15.04
N SER A 107 9.06 7.78 -14.07
CA SER A 107 10.48 7.47 -14.25
C SER A 107 10.76 5.97 -14.37
N GLY A 108 9.93 5.11 -13.77
CA GLY A 108 10.13 3.66 -13.72
C GLY A 108 11.38 3.21 -12.93
N LEU A 109 12.18 4.14 -12.44
CA LEU A 109 13.46 3.88 -11.78
C LEU A 109 13.29 3.38 -10.35
N ALA A 110 14.30 2.68 -9.81
CA ALA A 110 14.32 2.29 -8.41
C ALA A 110 14.34 3.53 -7.50
N LEU A 111 13.81 3.42 -6.27
CA LEU A 111 13.71 4.56 -5.34
C LEU A 111 15.05 5.27 -5.09
N GLY A 112 16.15 4.52 -4.95
CA GLY A 112 17.49 5.10 -4.77
C GLY A 112 18.08 5.76 -6.04
N MET A 113 17.40 5.64 -7.18
CA MET A 113 17.76 6.25 -8.48
C MET A 113 16.67 7.21 -8.96
N ALA A 114 15.79 7.63 -8.06
CA ALA A 114 14.73 8.57 -8.36
C ALA A 114 15.30 9.87 -8.93
N PRO A 115 14.71 10.46 -9.98
CA PRO A 115 15.13 11.75 -10.50
C PRO A 115 15.07 12.84 -9.44
N GLN A 116 15.84 13.92 -9.68
CA GLN A 116 15.78 15.11 -8.84
C GLN A 116 14.38 15.74 -8.89
N ASN A 117 13.92 16.24 -7.75
CA ASN A 117 12.60 16.89 -7.60
C ASN A 117 11.42 15.97 -7.90
N GLU A 118 11.56 14.65 -7.67
CA GLU A 118 10.45 13.71 -7.83
C GLU A 118 9.49 13.82 -6.63
N MET A 119 8.18 13.78 -6.91
CA MET A 119 7.14 13.68 -5.91
C MET A 119 6.84 12.22 -5.58
N ALA A 120 6.63 11.91 -4.30
CA ALA A 120 6.15 10.61 -3.85
C ALA A 120 4.82 10.73 -3.12
N ILE A 121 3.90 9.82 -3.41
CA ILE A 121 2.69 9.61 -2.62
C ILE A 121 3.00 8.55 -1.58
N VAL A 122 2.70 8.85 -0.31
CA VAL A 122 2.90 7.93 0.82
C VAL A 122 1.56 7.69 1.49
N ALA A 123 1.11 6.45 1.49
CA ALA A 123 -0.09 6.01 2.22
C ALA A 123 0.29 5.05 3.36
N GLU A 124 -0.61 4.84 4.30
CA GLU A 124 -0.41 3.85 5.37
C GLU A 124 -0.51 2.42 4.82
N GLY A 125 -1.63 2.10 4.18
CA GLY A 125 -1.98 0.76 3.73
C GLY A 125 -1.64 0.48 2.27
N ILE A 126 -1.56 -0.81 1.93
CA ILE A 126 -1.28 -1.28 0.56
C ILE A 126 -2.44 -0.92 -0.37
N GLU A 127 -3.67 -1.13 0.07
CA GLU A 127 -4.88 -0.91 -0.72
C GLU A 127 -5.04 0.58 -1.07
N THR A 128 -4.93 1.46 -0.07
CA THR A 128 -4.92 2.92 -0.24
C THR A 128 -3.81 3.36 -1.21
N ALA A 129 -2.59 2.85 -1.02
CA ALA A 129 -1.47 3.17 -1.89
C ALA A 129 -1.68 2.72 -3.34
N LEU A 130 -2.24 1.53 -3.57
CA LEU A 130 -2.53 1.05 -4.92
C LEU A 130 -3.64 1.87 -5.59
N SER A 131 -4.66 2.29 -4.84
CA SER A 131 -5.70 3.21 -5.35
C SER A 131 -5.09 4.54 -5.79
N CYS A 132 -4.16 5.09 -5.02
CA CYS A 132 -3.42 6.29 -5.41
C CYS A 132 -2.54 6.06 -6.65
N ALA A 133 -1.92 4.88 -6.80
CA ALA A 133 -1.12 4.57 -7.98
C ALA A 133 -1.97 4.50 -9.26
N ILE A 134 -3.21 3.99 -9.17
CA ILE A 134 -4.15 3.96 -10.30
C ILE A 134 -4.62 5.38 -10.65
N ALA A 135 -4.93 6.20 -9.66
CA ALA A 135 -5.42 7.57 -9.85
C ALA A 135 -4.33 8.54 -10.36
N CYS A 136 -3.07 8.32 -9.95
CA CYS A 136 -1.93 9.21 -10.24
C CYS A 136 -0.71 8.37 -10.66
N PRO A 137 -0.76 7.67 -11.82
CA PRO A 137 0.28 6.73 -12.24
C PRO A 137 1.62 7.39 -12.57
N GLU A 138 1.65 8.70 -12.77
CA GLU A 138 2.85 9.50 -12.99
C GLU A 138 3.71 9.63 -11.72
N HIS A 139 3.11 9.50 -10.54
CA HIS A 139 3.82 9.66 -9.26
C HIS A 139 4.28 8.32 -8.68
N ARG A 140 5.37 8.38 -7.94
CA ARG A 140 5.86 7.25 -7.15
C ARG A 140 4.93 6.99 -5.96
N VAL A 141 4.63 5.71 -5.67
CA VAL A 141 3.72 5.37 -4.57
C VAL A 141 4.35 4.34 -3.64
N LEU A 142 4.30 4.67 -2.35
CA LEU A 142 4.87 3.88 -1.25
C LEU A 142 3.80 3.61 -0.19
N ALA A 143 3.84 2.42 0.42
CA ALA A 143 3.05 2.15 1.62
C ALA A 143 3.96 2.06 2.85
N ALA A 144 3.62 2.84 3.89
CA ALA A 144 4.39 2.95 5.12
C ALA A 144 4.13 1.82 6.12
N VAL A 145 3.11 1.00 5.91
CA VAL A 145 2.66 -0.11 6.78
C VAL A 145 1.91 0.35 8.03
N SER A 146 2.29 1.48 8.61
CA SER A 146 1.59 2.13 9.72
C SER A 146 1.90 3.62 9.77
N LEU A 147 1.00 4.42 10.37
CA LEU A 147 1.23 5.86 10.57
C LEU A 147 2.47 6.13 11.44
N SER A 148 2.70 5.33 12.48
CA SER A 148 3.88 5.48 13.33
C SER A 148 5.20 5.22 12.57
N ASN A 149 5.21 4.25 11.65
CA ASN A 149 6.37 4.00 10.81
C ASN A 149 6.52 5.07 9.73
N MET A 150 5.44 5.69 9.27
CA MET A 150 5.48 6.77 8.28
C MET A 150 6.39 7.93 8.75
N ALA A 151 6.30 8.30 10.03
CA ALA A 151 7.19 9.30 10.64
C ALA A 151 8.67 8.87 10.66
N SER A 152 8.94 7.57 10.56
CA SER A 152 10.31 7.03 10.58
C SER A 152 10.91 6.82 9.18
N LEU A 153 10.14 7.05 8.12
CA LEU A 153 10.59 6.81 6.74
C LEU A 153 11.80 7.69 6.39
N LYS A 154 12.79 7.04 5.78
CA LYS A 154 13.97 7.70 5.21
C LYS A 154 13.92 7.54 3.70
N LEU A 155 13.62 8.62 3.01
CA LEU A 155 13.56 8.67 1.55
C LEU A 155 14.81 9.38 1.01
N PRO A 156 15.24 9.09 -0.24
CA PRO A 156 16.34 9.82 -0.88
C PRO A 156 16.05 11.31 -0.97
N ASP A 157 17.10 12.14 -0.96
CA ASP A 157 16.98 13.60 -1.06
C ASP A 157 16.42 14.06 -2.42
N THR A 158 16.47 13.19 -3.42
CA THR A 158 15.84 13.41 -4.73
C THR A 158 14.31 13.51 -4.67
N ILE A 159 13.69 12.94 -3.62
CA ILE A 159 12.26 13.08 -3.33
C ILE A 159 12.08 14.37 -2.53
N THR A 160 11.72 15.44 -3.19
CA THR A 160 11.60 16.77 -2.58
C THR A 160 10.17 17.13 -2.17
N GLU A 161 9.18 16.44 -2.74
CA GLU A 161 7.77 16.65 -2.45
C GLU A 161 7.11 15.33 -2.02
N ILE A 162 6.29 15.39 -0.96
CA ILE A 162 5.52 14.26 -0.45
C ILE A 162 4.05 14.64 -0.35
N LEU A 163 3.21 13.85 -1.01
CA LEU A 163 1.78 13.82 -0.77
C LEU A 163 1.47 12.67 0.19
N VAL A 164 1.06 12.98 1.41
CA VAL A 164 0.55 11.98 2.35
C VAL A 164 -0.92 11.73 2.04
N ALA A 165 -1.21 10.52 1.54
CA ALA A 165 -2.58 10.05 1.32
C ALA A 165 -3.07 9.33 2.59
N ALA A 166 -3.71 10.09 3.46
CA ALA A 166 -4.22 9.59 4.75
C ALA A 166 -5.65 9.07 4.61
N ASP A 167 -6.00 8.09 5.44
CA ASP A 167 -7.38 7.69 5.68
C ASP A 167 -8.05 8.73 6.60
N ASN A 168 -9.37 8.95 6.46
CA ASN A 168 -10.05 9.94 7.29
C ASN A 168 -10.49 9.34 8.63
N ASP A 169 -9.52 9.05 9.48
CA ASP A 169 -9.71 8.55 10.85
C ASP A 169 -9.70 9.68 11.91
N THR A 170 -10.24 10.85 11.55
CA THR A 170 -10.21 12.06 12.40
C THR A 170 -10.86 11.87 13.76
N GLY A 171 -11.72 10.87 13.93
CA GLY A 171 -12.30 10.47 15.22
C GLY A 171 -11.33 9.73 16.16
N ASN A 172 -10.14 9.33 15.67
CA ASN A 172 -9.13 8.63 16.49
C ASN A 172 -7.96 9.56 16.85
N PRO A 173 -7.87 10.04 18.12
CA PRO A 173 -6.81 10.95 18.55
C PRO A 173 -5.39 10.41 18.36
N SER A 174 -5.20 9.09 18.55
CA SER A 174 -3.89 8.44 18.36
C SER A 174 -3.47 8.42 16.90
N ALA A 175 -4.39 8.13 15.97
CA ALA A 175 -4.13 8.17 14.54
C ALA A 175 -3.78 9.60 14.09
N ARG A 176 -4.55 10.58 14.57
CA ARG A 176 -4.30 12.01 14.28
C ARG A 176 -2.91 12.45 14.75
N LYS A 177 -2.55 12.13 16.00
CA LYS A 177 -1.22 12.45 16.55
C LYS A 177 -0.09 11.79 15.73
N ALA A 178 -0.27 10.55 15.29
CA ALA A 178 0.71 9.85 14.49
C ALA A 178 0.85 10.46 13.07
N LEU A 179 -0.27 10.89 12.47
CA LEU A 179 -0.28 11.60 11.19
C LEU A 179 0.44 12.95 11.30
N ASP A 180 0.12 13.76 12.32
CA ASP A 180 0.78 15.05 12.56
C ASP A 180 2.30 14.89 12.76
N ALA A 181 2.71 13.83 13.46
CA ALA A 181 4.13 13.50 13.63
C ALA A 181 4.79 13.15 12.29
N ALA A 182 4.11 12.39 11.41
CA ALA A 182 4.64 12.04 10.10
C ALA A 182 4.80 13.28 9.20
N LEU A 183 3.79 14.15 9.15
CA LEU A 183 3.84 15.41 8.38
C LEU A 183 4.99 16.30 8.87
N SER A 184 5.10 16.48 10.19
CA SER A 184 6.17 17.28 10.81
C SER A 184 7.56 16.72 10.50
N GLN A 185 7.71 15.40 10.56
CA GLN A 185 8.99 14.74 10.30
C GLN A 185 9.44 14.91 8.84
N PHE A 186 8.53 14.79 7.87
CA PHE A 186 8.87 15.05 6.46
C PHE A 186 9.22 16.52 6.22
N ALA A 187 8.51 17.46 6.84
CA ALA A 187 8.84 18.89 6.75
C ALA A 187 10.22 19.21 7.36
N GLN A 188 10.57 18.60 8.50
CA GLN A 188 11.88 18.73 9.14
C GLN A 188 13.02 18.16 8.27
N GLN A 189 12.72 17.21 7.38
CA GLN A 189 13.67 16.70 6.38
C GLN A 189 13.84 17.66 5.18
N GLY A 190 13.24 18.86 5.21
CA GLY A 190 13.33 19.86 4.15
C GLY A 190 12.43 19.56 2.94
N ARG A 191 11.38 18.74 3.09
CA ARG A 191 10.49 18.37 2.00
C ARG A 191 9.24 19.25 1.98
N THR A 192 8.72 19.53 0.79
CA THR A 192 7.36 20.07 0.63
C THR A 192 6.37 18.97 0.95
N VAL A 193 5.49 19.20 1.93
CA VAL A 193 4.53 18.19 2.39
C VAL A 193 3.11 18.66 2.13
N ARG A 194 2.34 17.81 1.46
CA ARG A 194 0.90 18.00 1.25
C ARG A 194 0.15 16.84 1.90
N LEU A 195 -1.03 17.13 2.41
CA LEU A 195 -1.96 16.15 2.95
C LEU A 195 -3.16 16.04 2.02
N ALA A 196 -3.50 14.84 1.62
CA ALA A 196 -4.76 14.50 0.98
C ALA A 196 -5.53 13.51 1.87
N MET A 197 -6.81 13.79 2.08
CA MET A 197 -7.69 12.98 2.92
C MET A 197 -9.08 12.95 2.28
N PRO A 198 -9.79 11.80 2.26
CA PRO A 198 -11.19 11.76 1.83
C PRO A 198 -12.06 12.70 2.66
N GLU A 199 -13.05 13.33 2.04
CA GLU A 199 -13.94 14.29 2.74
C GLU A 199 -14.79 13.63 3.82
N ILE A 200 -15.20 12.38 3.60
CA ILE A 200 -16.10 11.66 4.48
C ILE A 200 -15.29 10.90 5.53
N GLN A 201 -15.61 11.16 6.80
CA GLN A 201 -15.01 10.47 7.94
C GLN A 201 -15.19 8.94 7.84
N GLY A 202 -14.13 8.20 8.20
CA GLY A 202 -14.09 6.73 8.16
C GLY A 202 -13.85 6.15 6.77
N ARG A 203 -13.59 6.98 5.74
CA ARG A 203 -13.23 6.52 4.39
C ARG A 203 -11.74 6.54 4.14
N ASP A 204 -11.31 5.61 3.29
CA ASP A 204 -9.98 5.55 2.70
C ASP A 204 -10.02 5.90 1.20
N TRP A 205 -8.86 6.05 0.56
CA TRP A 205 -8.79 6.36 -0.87
C TRP A 205 -9.25 5.19 -1.77
N ASN A 206 -9.30 3.98 -1.25
CA ASN A 206 -9.89 2.86 -1.97
C ASN A 206 -11.41 3.02 -2.08
N ASN A 207 -12.07 3.54 -1.03
CA ASN A 207 -13.49 3.86 -1.10
C ASN A 207 -13.78 4.97 -2.13
N VAL A 208 -12.90 5.96 -2.24
CA VAL A 208 -13.04 7.05 -3.23
C VAL A 208 -12.90 6.51 -4.65
N LEU A 209 -11.90 5.67 -4.91
CA LEU A 209 -11.67 5.05 -6.22
C LEU A 209 -12.90 4.26 -6.69
N THR A 210 -13.45 3.39 -5.82
CA THR A 210 -14.59 2.52 -6.18
C THR A 210 -15.87 3.30 -6.44
N GLN A 211 -16.09 4.43 -5.79
CA GLN A 211 -17.27 5.28 -6.05
C GLN A 211 -17.21 6.03 -7.37
N HIS A 212 -16.01 6.41 -7.83
CA HIS A 212 -15.86 7.00 -9.16
C HIS A 212 -16.20 6.02 -10.28
N ASP A 213 -15.99 4.72 -10.08
CA ASP A 213 -16.35 3.69 -11.06
C ASP A 213 -17.87 3.45 -11.12
N GLU A 214 -18.58 3.57 -10.00
CA GLU A 214 -20.05 3.44 -9.96
C GLU A 214 -20.77 4.58 -10.71
N HIS A 215 -20.14 5.75 -10.86
CA HIS A 215 -20.69 6.91 -11.57
C HIS A 215 -20.35 6.94 -13.07
N LYS A 216 -19.43 6.13 -13.53
CA LYS A 216 -19.23 5.85 -14.96
C LYS A 216 -20.21 4.76 -15.39
N GLY A 217 -21.51 5.11 -15.47
CA GLY A 217 -22.52 4.29 -16.08
C GLY A 217 -22.16 3.97 -17.56
N PRO A 218 -22.73 2.91 -18.16
CA PRO A 218 -22.37 2.50 -19.52
C PRO A 218 -22.48 3.69 -20.47
N GLU A 219 -21.40 4.00 -21.18
CA GLU A 219 -21.45 4.91 -22.32
C GLU A 219 -22.57 4.42 -23.24
N ARG A 220 -23.58 5.22 -23.40
CA ARG A 220 -24.68 4.91 -24.33
C ARG A 220 -24.11 4.92 -25.74
N PRO A 221 -24.55 3.98 -26.59
CA PRO A 221 -24.10 3.86 -27.98
C PRO A 221 -24.44 5.09 -28.83
#